data_8ed498c4b492496419d94c96b558e0c8
#
_entry.id   8ed498c4b492496419d94c96b558e0c8
#
_cell.length_a   1.000
_cell.length_b   1.000
_cell.length_c   1.000
_cell.angle_alpha   90.00
_cell.angle_beta   90.00
_cell.angle_gamma   90.00
#
_symmetry.space_group_name_H-M   'P 1'
#
loop_
_entity.id
_entity.type
_entity.pdbx_description
1 polymer ?
#
loop_
_entity_poly.entity_id
_entity_poly.type
_entity_poly.pdbx_seq_one_letter_code
_entity_poly.pdbx_strand_id
1 'polypeptide(L)'
;MERICRIRQLPDGHNFTLMCRDLSELSTYAFVDNVAFRLMKTTRRATIPLSLRGPKRCRVGCFRRSVKPSACASRLNPIAQALLETLGEPMLSTSLMLPGSDFTESDPEEIKDRLEKVVDLIIHGGFLGQQPTTVIDLTEDTPVVLREGVGDVRPFL
;
A
#
# COMPACT_ATOMS: atom_id res chain seq x y z
N MET A 1 -12.19 -7.16 -0.55
CA MET A 1 -11.64 -6.68 -1.83
C MET A 1 -12.71 -6.21 -2.80
N GLU A 2 -13.71 -7.00 -3.10
CA GLU A 2 -14.79 -6.65 -4.06
C GLU A 2 -15.51 -5.33 -3.74
N ARG A 3 -15.76 -5.05 -2.43
CA ARG A 3 -16.36 -3.78 -2.00
C ARG A 3 -15.49 -2.59 -2.36
N ILE A 4 -14.17 -2.68 -2.14
CA ILE A 4 -13.21 -1.62 -2.49
C ILE A 4 -13.17 -1.41 -4.01
N CYS A 5 -13.11 -2.50 -4.79
CA CYS A 5 -13.16 -2.42 -6.25
C CYS A 5 -14.42 -1.71 -6.73
N ARG A 6 -15.56 -2.00 -6.12
CA ARG A 6 -16.83 -1.36 -6.44
C ARG A 6 -16.87 0.13 -6.08
N ILE A 7 -16.43 0.48 -4.86
CA ILE A 7 -16.40 1.89 -4.39
C ILE A 7 -15.50 2.74 -5.27
N ARG A 8 -14.32 2.21 -5.63
CA ARG A 8 -13.34 2.93 -6.43
C ARG A 8 -13.47 2.72 -7.94
N GLN A 9 -14.40 1.88 -8.39
CA GLN A 9 -14.57 1.48 -9.80
C GLN A 9 -13.24 1.00 -10.41
N LEU A 10 -12.52 0.16 -9.67
CA LEU A 10 -11.22 -0.34 -10.09
C LEU A 10 -11.37 -1.40 -11.19
N PRO A 11 -10.44 -1.41 -12.18
CA PRO A 11 -10.44 -2.43 -13.21
C PRO A 11 -10.11 -3.81 -12.63
N ASP A 12 -10.50 -4.85 -13.35
CA ASP A 12 -10.10 -6.22 -13.04
C ASP A 12 -8.56 -6.33 -13.02
N GLY A 13 -8.04 -6.96 -11.97
CA GLY A 13 -6.59 -7.13 -11.80
C GLY A 13 -5.87 -5.94 -11.15
N HIS A 14 -6.60 -4.98 -10.56
CA HIS A 14 -5.98 -3.91 -9.80
C HIS A 14 -5.07 -4.45 -8.69
N ASN A 15 -3.87 -3.89 -8.60
CA ASN A 15 -2.88 -4.28 -7.60
C ASN A 15 -3.16 -3.58 -6.26
N PHE A 16 -3.49 -4.37 -5.24
CA PHE A 16 -3.56 -3.91 -3.87
C PHE A 16 -2.18 -3.94 -3.21
N THR A 17 -1.96 -3.06 -2.26
CA THR A 17 -0.75 -3.04 -1.44
C THR A 17 -0.96 -3.88 -0.19
N LEU A 18 -0.06 -4.80 0.08
CA LEU A 18 0.00 -5.53 1.34
C LEU A 18 0.80 -4.70 2.35
N MET A 19 0.16 -4.24 3.41
CA MET A 19 0.78 -3.51 4.50
C MET A 19 1.25 -4.50 5.57
N CYS A 20 2.55 -4.49 5.88
CA CYS A 20 3.16 -5.32 6.91
C CYS A 20 3.69 -4.44 8.05
N ARG A 21 3.76 -5.00 9.27
CA ARG A 21 4.30 -4.32 10.45
C ARG A 21 5.78 -3.95 10.28
N ASP A 22 6.54 -4.85 9.70
CA ASP A 22 7.97 -4.71 9.52
C ASP A 22 8.51 -5.54 8.33
N LEU A 23 9.82 -5.44 8.10
CA LEU A 23 10.49 -6.15 7.01
C LEU A 23 10.53 -7.69 7.24
N SER A 24 10.47 -8.14 8.49
CA SER A 24 10.47 -9.57 8.80
C SER A 24 9.15 -10.20 8.38
N GLU A 25 8.03 -9.56 8.72
CA GLU A 25 6.71 -9.97 8.26
C GLU A 25 6.62 -9.91 6.73
N LEU A 26 7.13 -8.84 6.12
CA LEU A 26 7.16 -8.69 4.66
C LEU A 26 7.88 -9.85 3.97
N SER A 27 9.02 -10.29 4.50
CA SER A 27 9.80 -11.40 3.91
C SER A 27 9.06 -12.75 3.90
N THR A 28 7.98 -12.88 4.68
CA THR A 28 7.11 -14.06 4.66
C THR A 28 6.20 -14.08 3.42
N TYR A 29 5.88 -12.91 2.88
CA TYR A 29 4.93 -12.75 1.78
C TYR A 29 5.55 -12.36 0.45
N ALA A 30 6.79 -11.85 0.45
CA ALA A 30 7.50 -11.42 -0.72
C ALA A 30 8.96 -11.87 -0.69
N PHE A 31 9.51 -12.12 -1.87
CA PHE A 31 10.94 -12.37 -2.00
C PHE A 31 11.69 -11.04 -1.90
N VAL A 32 12.48 -10.91 -0.85
CA VAL A 32 13.28 -9.71 -0.57
C VAL A 32 14.75 -10.08 -0.72
N ASP A 33 15.36 -9.73 -1.81
CA ASP A 33 16.80 -9.91 -2.00
C ASP A 33 17.62 -8.87 -1.22
N ASN A 34 18.94 -9.01 -1.24
CA ASN A 34 19.83 -8.12 -0.51
C ASN A 34 19.79 -6.67 -1.02
N VAL A 35 19.53 -6.47 -2.31
CA VAL A 35 19.45 -5.13 -2.92
C VAL A 35 18.17 -4.45 -2.47
N ALA A 36 17.04 -5.11 -2.64
CA ALA A 36 15.74 -4.63 -2.16
C ALA A 36 15.77 -4.35 -0.66
N PHE A 37 16.37 -5.23 0.14
CA PHE A 37 16.50 -5.04 1.59
C PHE A 37 17.31 -3.79 1.97
N ARG A 38 18.43 -3.54 1.29
CA ARG A 38 19.25 -2.34 1.51
C ARG A 38 18.49 -1.08 1.15
N LEU A 39 17.84 -1.07 0.00
CA LEU A 39 17.01 0.05 -0.47
C LEU A 39 15.86 0.34 0.51
N MET A 40 15.15 -0.68 0.97
CA MET A 40 14.11 -0.54 1.98
C MET A 40 14.64 -0.01 3.32
N LYS A 41 15.86 -0.34 3.70
CA LYS A 41 16.50 0.22 4.90
C LYS A 41 16.85 1.70 4.75
N THR A 42 17.31 2.13 3.60
CA THR A 42 17.64 3.55 3.36
C THR A 42 16.40 4.43 3.29
N THR A 43 15.29 3.89 2.81
CA THR A 43 14.01 4.60 2.68
C THR A 43 13.10 4.52 3.91
N ARG A 44 13.64 4.17 5.07
CA ARG A 44 12.89 3.99 6.34
C ARG A 44 11.98 5.15 6.75
N ARG A 45 12.18 6.33 6.20
CA ARG A 45 11.39 7.54 6.50
C ARG A 45 10.35 7.90 5.44
N ALA A 46 10.27 7.14 4.36
CA ALA A 46 9.32 7.42 3.28
C ALA A 46 8.28 6.31 3.18
N THR A 47 7.02 6.69 3.07
CA THR A 47 5.93 5.77 2.73
C THR A 47 6.02 5.44 1.24
N ILE A 48 6.90 4.51 0.88
CA ILE A 48 7.10 4.06 -0.49
C ILE A 48 6.62 2.62 -0.58
N PRO A 49 5.46 2.34 -1.20
CA PRO A 49 5.10 1.01 -1.61
C PRO A 49 6.10 0.45 -2.62
N LEU A 50 6.61 -0.72 -2.33
CA LEU A 50 7.55 -1.42 -3.18
C LEU A 50 6.85 -2.61 -3.82
N SER A 51 6.91 -2.72 -5.14
CA SER A 51 6.50 -3.93 -5.84
C SER A 51 7.63 -4.94 -5.75
N LEU A 52 7.35 -6.09 -5.15
CA LEU A 52 8.32 -7.16 -4.92
C LEU A 52 7.87 -8.44 -5.63
N ARG A 53 8.82 -9.32 -5.96
CA ARG A 53 8.49 -10.67 -6.42
C ARG A 53 7.77 -11.41 -5.32
N GLY A 54 6.49 -11.72 -5.50
CA GLY A 54 5.74 -12.55 -4.58
C GLY A 54 6.13 -14.03 -4.70
N PRO A 55 6.09 -14.81 -3.62
CA PRO A 55 6.16 -16.26 -3.75
C PRO A 55 4.99 -16.73 -4.61
N LYS A 56 5.23 -17.73 -5.47
CA LYS A 56 4.21 -18.33 -6.38
C LYS A 56 2.92 -18.80 -5.66
N ARG A 57 2.90 -18.79 -4.33
CA ARG A 57 1.77 -19.10 -3.45
C ARG A 57 1.76 -18.14 -2.27
N CYS A 58 1.26 -16.94 -2.46
CA CYS A 58 0.85 -16.12 -1.33
C CYS A 58 -0.41 -16.78 -0.70
N ARG A 59 -0.27 -17.39 0.47
CA ARG A 59 -1.36 -18.06 1.20
C ARG A 59 -2.24 -17.12 2.02
N VAL A 60 -2.24 -15.84 1.74
CA VAL A 60 -3.27 -14.96 2.30
C VAL A 60 -4.56 -15.31 1.55
N GLY A 61 -5.54 -15.87 2.23
CA GLY A 61 -6.74 -16.50 1.67
C GLY A 61 -7.62 -15.65 0.76
N CYS A 62 -7.20 -14.41 0.47
CA CYS A 62 -7.83 -13.48 -0.45
C CYS A 62 -7.24 -13.48 -1.86
N PHE A 63 -6.10 -14.14 -2.10
CA PHE A 63 -5.40 -14.10 -3.39
C PHE A 63 -5.73 -15.31 -4.28
N ARG A 64 -6.99 -15.46 -4.66
CA ARG A 64 -7.37 -16.41 -5.73
C ARG A 64 -7.16 -15.88 -7.14
N ARG A 65 -6.81 -14.62 -7.33
CA ARG A 65 -6.47 -14.00 -8.62
C ARG A 65 -5.11 -13.34 -8.55
N SER A 66 -4.41 -13.32 -9.67
CA SER A 66 -3.11 -12.73 -9.92
C SER A 66 -2.97 -11.29 -9.39
N VAL A 67 -2.80 -11.14 -8.09
CA VAL A 67 -2.45 -9.87 -7.47
C VAL A 67 -0.95 -9.86 -7.35
N LYS A 68 -0.28 -8.96 -8.06
CA LYS A 68 1.13 -8.69 -7.83
C LYS A 68 1.21 -8.04 -6.44
N PRO A 69 1.81 -8.68 -5.43
CA PRO A 69 1.90 -8.07 -4.11
C PRO A 69 2.82 -6.84 -4.20
N SER A 70 2.22 -5.67 -4.13
CA SER A 70 2.97 -4.48 -3.73
C SER A 70 3.02 -4.50 -2.23
N ALA A 71 4.19 -4.67 -1.64
CA ALA A 71 4.34 -4.70 -0.20
C ALA A 71 4.85 -3.34 0.29
N CYS A 72 4.21 -2.80 1.31
CA CYS A 72 4.65 -1.60 2.01
C CYS A 72 4.87 -1.93 3.48
N ALA A 73 6.09 -1.73 3.97
CA ALA A 73 6.32 -1.70 5.40
C ALA A 73 5.98 -0.29 5.90
N SER A 74 4.77 -0.10 6.42
CA SER A 74 4.33 1.21 6.91
C SER A 74 4.90 1.48 8.30
N ARG A 75 5.93 2.32 8.38
CA ARG A 75 6.46 2.81 9.66
C ARG A 75 6.07 4.25 10.00
N LEU A 76 5.32 4.93 9.15
CA LEU A 76 5.14 6.39 9.29
C LEU A 76 3.76 6.83 9.78
N ASN A 77 2.73 6.03 9.61
CA ASN A 77 1.42 6.38 10.12
C ASN A 77 1.14 5.61 11.41
N PRO A 78 1.06 6.30 12.57
CA PRO A 78 0.87 5.64 13.87
C PRO A 78 -0.47 4.88 13.95
N ILE A 79 -1.50 5.33 13.27
CA ILE A 79 -2.81 4.65 13.22
C ILE A 79 -2.69 3.32 12.47
N ALA A 80 -2.07 3.34 11.29
CA ALA A 80 -1.85 2.12 10.50
C ALA A 80 -0.95 1.12 11.25
N GLN A 81 0.07 1.62 11.95
CA GLN A 81 0.95 0.79 12.76
C GLN A 81 0.18 0.13 13.93
N ALA A 82 -0.61 0.91 14.67
CA ALA A 82 -1.43 0.39 15.76
C ALA A 82 -2.45 -0.66 15.28
N LEU A 83 -3.05 -0.45 14.11
CA LEU A 83 -3.95 -1.43 13.49
C LEU A 83 -3.22 -2.74 13.19
N LEU A 84 -2.06 -2.68 12.54
CA LEU A 84 -1.25 -3.86 12.20
C LEU A 84 -0.78 -4.61 13.46
N GLU A 85 -0.37 -3.90 14.50
CA GLU A 85 0.04 -4.47 15.78
C GLU A 85 -1.14 -5.17 16.49
N THR A 86 -2.31 -4.55 16.46
CA THR A 86 -3.51 -5.09 17.11
C THR A 86 -4.05 -6.31 16.35
N LEU A 87 -4.06 -6.27 15.02
CA LEU A 87 -4.51 -7.38 14.18
C LEU A 87 -3.54 -8.57 14.24
N GLY A 88 -2.26 -8.32 14.39
CA GLY A 88 -1.23 -9.36 14.37
C GLY A 88 -0.97 -10.00 13.01
N GLU A 89 -1.58 -9.46 11.96
CA GLU A 89 -1.47 -9.93 10.57
C GLU A 89 -1.49 -8.75 9.59
N PRO A 90 -0.96 -8.93 8.35
CA PRO A 90 -0.91 -7.87 7.37
C PRO A 90 -2.29 -7.50 6.84
N MET A 91 -2.43 -6.24 6.40
CA MET A 91 -3.65 -5.70 5.81
C MET A 91 -3.49 -5.38 4.33
N LEU A 92 -4.56 -5.54 3.58
CA LEU A 92 -4.63 -5.02 2.21
C LEU A 92 -5.07 -3.55 2.23
N SER A 93 -4.38 -2.74 1.45
CA SER A 93 -4.68 -1.32 1.30
C SER A 93 -4.66 -0.86 -0.15
N THR A 94 -5.24 0.29 -0.37
CA THR A 94 -5.17 1.03 -1.63
C THR A 94 -5.30 2.52 -1.35
N SER A 95 -4.79 3.38 -2.24
CA SER A 95 -4.98 4.82 -2.13
C SER A 95 -6.46 5.17 -2.23
N LEU A 96 -6.94 6.11 -1.41
CA LEU A 96 -8.31 6.59 -1.48
C LEU A 96 -8.45 7.65 -2.58
N MET A 97 -8.57 7.18 -3.82
CA MET A 97 -8.90 8.00 -4.98
C MET A 97 -10.28 7.58 -5.45
N LEU A 98 -11.27 8.44 -5.31
CA LEU A 98 -12.64 8.14 -5.71
C LEU A 98 -12.86 8.40 -7.20
N PRO A 99 -13.85 7.77 -7.83
CA PRO A 99 -14.16 7.99 -9.23
C PRO A 99 -14.37 9.47 -9.54
N GLY A 100 -13.72 9.96 -10.61
CA GLY A 100 -13.76 11.37 -11.01
C GLY A 100 -12.79 12.28 -10.27
N SER A 101 -11.93 11.75 -9.39
CA SER A 101 -10.91 12.50 -8.68
C SER A 101 -9.52 12.12 -9.18
N ASP A 102 -8.67 13.12 -9.47
CA ASP A 102 -7.28 12.94 -9.87
C ASP A 102 -6.30 12.95 -8.67
N PHE A 103 -6.81 13.12 -7.46
CA PHE A 103 -6.04 13.18 -6.22
C PHE A 103 -6.61 12.24 -5.16
N THR A 104 -5.82 11.99 -4.12
CA THR A 104 -6.28 11.23 -2.96
C THR A 104 -7.16 12.10 -2.07
N GLU A 105 -8.28 11.55 -1.62
CA GLU A 105 -9.15 12.23 -0.66
C GLU A 105 -8.39 12.44 0.66
N SER A 106 -8.50 13.63 1.24
CA SER A 106 -7.73 14.02 2.42
C SER A 106 -8.55 14.72 3.50
N ASP A 107 -9.71 15.26 3.15
CA ASP A 107 -10.63 15.88 4.10
C ASP A 107 -11.45 14.80 4.81
N PRO A 108 -11.34 14.65 6.15
CA PRO A 108 -12.05 13.61 6.88
C PRO A 108 -13.57 13.74 6.83
N GLU A 109 -14.09 14.95 6.79
CA GLU A 109 -15.55 15.18 6.76
C GLU A 109 -16.12 14.82 5.37
N GLU A 110 -15.44 15.23 4.30
CA GLU A 110 -15.82 14.81 2.93
C GLU A 110 -15.74 13.29 2.76
N ILE A 111 -14.69 12.66 3.30
CA ILE A 111 -14.53 11.20 3.29
C ILE A 111 -15.71 10.54 4.01
N LYS A 112 -16.07 11.05 5.18
CA LYS A 112 -17.19 10.54 5.97
C LYS A 112 -18.49 10.67 5.20
N ASP A 113 -18.82 11.84 4.70
CA ASP A 113 -20.07 12.11 3.98
C ASP A 113 -20.25 11.19 2.75
N ARG A 114 -19.14 10.91 2.06
CA ARG A 114 -19.17 10.08 0.85
C ARG A 114 -19.15 8.58 1.13
N LEU A 115 -18.55 8.14 2.23
CA LEU A 115 -18.24 6.73 2.45
C LEU A 115 -18.94 6.09 3.66
N GLU A 116 -19.51 6.84 4.61
CA GLU A 116 -20.06 6.28 5.84
C GLU A 116 -21.12 5.19 5.62
N LYS A 117 -21.86 5.25 4.50
CA LYS A 117 -22.91 4.27 4.16
C LYS A 117 -22.41 3.04 3.40
N VAL A 118 -21.14 3.05 2.97
CA VAL A 118 -20.58 2.01 2.11
C VAL A 118 -19.35 1.29 2.69
N VAL A 119 -18.85 1.78 3.84
CA VAL A 119 -17.77 1.15 4.61
C VAL A 119 -18.23 0.84 6.04
N ASP A 120 -17.55 -0.07 6.71
CA ASP A 120 -17.93 -0.49 8.06
C ASP A 120 -17.36 0.44 9.13
N LEU A 121 -16.22 1.10 8.86
CA LEU A 121 -15.52 1.96 9.80
C LEU A 121 -14.73 3.04 9.06
N ILE A 122 -14.77 4.25 9.59
CA ILE A 122 -13.92 5.37 9.19
C ILE A 122 -13.10 5.80 10.40
N ILE A 123 -11.77 5.80 10.27
CA ILE A 123 -10.86 6.27 11.31
C ILE A 123 -10.40 7.67 10.91
N HIS A 124 -10.78 8.65 11.70
CA HIS A 124 -10.40 10.04 11.49
C HIS A 124 -8.95 10.26 11.89
N GLY A 125 -8.06 10.38 10.92
CA GLY A 125 -6.62 10.60 11.12
C GLY A 125 -6.17 12.05 10.91
N GLY A 126 -7.09 13.00 10.84
CA GLY A 126 -6.80 14.39 10.45
C GLY A 126 -6.69 14.57 8.93
N PHE A 127 -6.35 15.78 8.52
CA PHE A 127 -6.05 16.09 7.13
C PHE A 127 -4.74 15.44 6.71
N LEU A 128 -4.78 14.65 5.65
CA LEU A 128 -3.62 14.00 5.05
C LEU A 128 -3.27 14.67 3.72
N GLY A 129 -2.09 14.41 3.18
CA GLY A 129 -1.70 14.96 1.89
C GLY A 129 -2.55 14.41 0.73
N GLN A 130 -2.79 15.24 -0.27
CA GLN A 130 -3.54 14.87 -1.48
C GLN A 130 -2.69 14.12 -2.51
N GLN A 131 -1.37 14.13 -2.36
CA GLN A 131 -0.48 13.41 -3.25
C GLN A 131 -0.47 11.92 -2.92
N PRO A 132 -0.54 11.06 -3.94
CA PRO A 132 -0.41 9.63 -3.75
C PRO A 132 1.01 9.25 -3.31
N THR A 133 1.16 8.03 -2.82
CA THR A 133 2.47 7.46 -2.48
C THR A 133 3.28 7.17 -3.74
N THR A 134 4.61 7.30 -3.66
CA THR A 134 5.54 6.82 -4.68
C THR A 134 5.52 5.29 -4.74
N VAL A 135 5.52 4.72 -5.94
CA VAL A 135 5.55 3.25 -6.14
C VAL A 135 6.78 2.87 -6.95
N ILE A 136 7.61 1.99 -6.39
CA ILE A 136 8.83 1.47 -7.01
C ILE A 136 8.66 -0.02 -7.30
N ASP A 137 8.99 -0.44 -8.50
CA ASP A 137 9.08 -1.85 -8.87
C ASP A 137 10.50 -2.38 -8.63
N LEU A 138 10.60 -3.39 -7.78
CA LEU A 138 11.83 -4.13 -7.47
C LEU A 138 11.73 -5.59 -7.93
N THR A 139 10.87 -5.89 -8.90
CA THR A 139 10.71 -7.24 -9.43
C THR A 139 11.85 -7.65 -10.38
N GLU A 140 12.54 -6.69 -10.95
CA GLU A 140 13.70 -6.89 -11.81
C GLU A 140 14.98 -6.42 -11.08
N ASP A 141 16.13 -6.68 -11.69
CA ASP A 141 17.44 -6.36 -11.09
C ASP A 141 17.68 -4.85 -10.93
N THR A 142 17.01 -4.04 -11.74
CA THR A 142 17.07 -2.57 -11.67
C THR A 142 15.74 -2.02 -11.16
N PRO A 143 15.76 -1.13 -10.14
CA PRO A 143 14.55 -0.48 -9.67
C PRO A 143 13.89 0.36 -10.77
N VAL A 144 12.57 0.32 -10.85
CA VAL A 144 11.78 1.12 -11.80
C VAL A 144 10.74 1.93 -11.05
N VAL A 145 10.73 3.25 -11.23
CA VAL A 145 9.70 4.12 -10.68
C VAL A 145 8.42 3.95 -11.47
N LEU A 146 7.41 3.30 -10.89
CA LEU A 146 6.09 3.12 -11.51
C LEU A 146 5.20 4.36 -11.32
N ARG A 147 5.36 5.05 -10.22
CA ARG A 147 4.65 6.28 -9.91
C ARG A 147 5.47 7.11 -8.94
N GLU A 148 5.69 8.37 -9.29
CA GLU A 148 6.26 9.36 -8.40
C GLU A 148 5.15 10.02 -7.58
N GLY A 149 5.37 10.17 -6.28
CA GLY A 149 4.45 10.77 -5.32
C GLY A 149 5.23 11.42 -4.19
N VAL A 150 4.72 11.32 -2.94
CA VAL A 150 5.35 11.97 -1.78
C VAL A 150 6.70 11.37 -1.37
N GLY A 151 7.01 10.15 -1.81
CA GLY A 151 8.27 9.48 -1.46
C GLY A 151 9.43 9.91 -2.37
N ASP A 152 10.62 10.13 -1.80
CA ASP A 152 11.82 10.50 -2.53
C ASP A 152 12.30 9.35 -3.42
N VAL A 153 12.37 9.59 -4.72
CA VAL A 153 12.79 8.59 -5.73
C VAL A 153 14.30 8.50 -5.91
N ARG A 154 15.07 9.51 -5.46
CA ARG A 154 16.53 9.57 -5.66
C ARG A 154 17.32 8.34 -5.24
N PRO A 155 16.95 7.61 -4.16
CA PRO A 155 17.64 6.37 -3.78
C PRO A 155 17.48 5.22 -4.78
N PHE A 156 16.57 5.36 -5.76
CA PHE A 156 16.22 4.31 -6.74
C PHE A 156 16.63 4.67 -8.18
N LEU A 157 17.21 5.84 -8.36
CA LEU A 157 17.79 6.30 -9.63
C LEU A 157 19.30 6.06 -9.61
#